data_ecd8c4bd34a30696cd83fc678a62e171
#
_entry.id   ecd8c4bd34a30696cd83fc678a62e171
#
_cell.length_a   1.000
_cell.length_b   1.000
_cell.length_c   1.000
_cell.angle_alpha   90.00
_cell.angle_beta   90.00
_cell.angle_gamma   90.00
#
_symmetry.space_group_name_H-M   'P 1'
#
loop_
_entity.id
_entity.type
_entity.pdbx_description
1 polymer ?
#
loop_
_entity_poly.entity_id
_entity_poly.type
_entity_poly.pdbx_seq_one_letter_code
_entity_poly.pdbx_strand_id
1 'polypeptide(L)'
;MGDPSAVPKSPGLTSGERFAIKLQNMLAQALLPLTFLLILLWLRLVRGYRIPKLAQFREGLRRTLDSISGPLLICPNHLTMIDSLILIWAMHAPWKPFFNPRAFPWNTPERRNFYQGLLLKIFCYLGKCIPVVRQGPQEETKKFLHRVRYIFTHGQTLMIFPEGTRSRTGKVDTENFTYGVGKLVDEAQKASLDLNILCIYLRGVSQDQHSFFPRKKEKFFLDFKLVEADTPLSGLRAARDISTRIITTLSELEAKYFSRQNPCWQ
;
A
#
# COMPACT_ATOMS: atom_id res chain seq x y z
N MET A 1 36.96 7.08 -2.33
CA MET A 1 35.73 7.82 -2.02
C MET A 1 34.80 7.64 -3.23
N GLY A 2 33.78 6.80 -3.13
CA GLY A 2 32.80 6.57 -4.21
C GLY A 2 31.84 7.74 -4.26
N ASP A 3 31.45 8.11 -5.48
CA ASP A 3 30.47 9.18 -5.77
C ASP A 3 29.14 8.87 -5.04
N PRO A 4 28.70 9.71 -4.08
CA PRO A 4 27.45 9.49 -3.35
C PRO A 4 26.19 9.66 -4.24
N SER A 5 26.33 10.07 -5.49
CA SER A 5 25.24 10.22 -6.47
C SER A 5 24.96 8.97 -7.31
N ALA A 6 25.78 7.93 -7.21
CA ALA A 6 25.59 6.70 -7.97
C ALA A 6 24.46 5.85 -7.37
N VAL A 7 23.23 6.11 -7.78
CA VAL A 7 22.08 5.23 -7.53
C VAL A 7 22.46 3.81 -8.00
N PRO A 8 22.49 2.80 -7.09
CA PRO A 8 22.88 1.45 -7.45
C PRO A 8 21.99 0.95 -8.61
N LYS A 9 22.61 0.59 -9.74
CA LYS A 9 21.87 0.01 -10.88
C LYS A 9 21.15 -1.23 -10.38
N SER A 10 19.81 -1.20 -10.34
CA SER A 10 19.02 -2.37 -9.94
C SER A 10 19.31 -3.51 -10.92
N PRO A 11 19.96 -4.61 -10.46
CA PRO A 11 20.27 -5.72 -11.33
C PRO A 11 18.96 -6.33 -11.83
N GLY A 12 18.85 -6.59 -13.12
CA GLY A 12 17.79 -7.37 -13.72
C GLY A 12 16.70 -6.66 -14.52
N LEU A 13 16.55 -5.32 -14.45
CA LEU A 13 15.64 -4.61 -15.37
C LEU A 13 16.38 -4.12 -16.63
N THR A 14 15.78 -4.39 -17.79
CA THR A 14 16.22 -3.84 -19.05
C THR A 14 15.98 -2.32 -19.13
N SER A 15 16.67 -1.62 -20.03
CA SER A 15 16.44 -0.19 -20.25
C SER A 15 15.00 0.10 -20.68
N GLY A 16 14.39 -0.79 -21.49
CA GLY A 16 12.99 -0.68 -21.91
C GLY A 16 12.02 -0.80 -20.74
N GLU A 17 12.24 -1.75 -19.80
CA GLU A 17 11.41 -1.90 -18.61
C GLU A 17 11.49 -0.69 -17.67
N ARG A 18 12.68 -0.14 -17.49
CA ARG A 18 12.86 1.10 -16.71
C ARG A 18 12.15 2.28 -17.36
N PHE A 19 12.25 2.41 -18.68
CA PHE A 19 11.53 3.43 -19.42
C PHE A 19 10.01 3.26 -19.28
N ALA A 20 9.49 2.03 -19.38
CA ALA A 20 8.07 1.74 -19.20
C ALA A 20 7.56 2.14 -17.81
N ILE A 21 8.32 1.86 -16.75
CA ILE A 21 7.96 2.27 -15.38
C ILE A 21 7.97 3.81 -15.24
N LYS A 22 8.98 4.48 -15.79
CA LYS A 22 9.03 5.95 -15.79
C LYS A 22 7.87 6.57 -16.56
N LEU A 23 7.56 6.05 -17.73
CA LEU A 23 6.45 6.51 -18.57
C LEU A 23 5.10 6.30 -17.84
N GLN A 24 4.89 5.13 -17.26
CA GLN A 24 3.70 4.85 -16.44
C GLN A 24 3.56 5.85 -15.29
N ASN A 25 4.65 6.10 -14.54
CA ASN A 25 4.65 7.06 -13.45
C ASN A 25 4.30 8.48 -13.93
N MET A 26 4.88 8.91 -15.03
CA MET A 26 4.66 10.23 -15.62
C MET A 26 3.19 10.39 -16.09
N LEU A 27 2.66 9.43 -16.83
CA LEU A 27 1.27 9.47 -17.32
C LEU A 27 0.27 9.38 -16.17
N ALA A 28 0.49 8.48 -15.20
CA ALA A 28 -0.32 8.39 -13.99
C ALA A 28 -0.33 9.72 -13.23
N GLN A 29 0.83 10.36 -13.08
CA GLN A 29 0.96 11.64 -12.38
C GLN A 29 0.28 12.79 -13.14
N ALA A 30 0.41 12.85 -14.45
CA ALA A 30 -0.21 13.89 -15.28
C ALA A 30 -1.74 13.79 -15.26
N LEU A 31 -2.31 12.57 -15.25
CA LEU A 31 -3.76 12.34 -15.24
C LEU A 31 -4.34 12.24 -13.82
N LEU A 32 -3.49 12.24 -12.79
CA LEU A 32 -3.92 12.09 -11.40
C LEU A 32 -4.97 13.12 -10.95
N PRO A 33 -4.88 14.42 -11.28
CA PRO A 33 -5.90 15.38 -10.84
C PRO A 33 -7.29 15.00 -11.30
N LEU A 34 -7.43 14.58 -12.57
CA LEU A 34 -8.70 14.17 -13.14
C LEU A 34 -9.19 12.83 -12.55
N THR A 35 -8.33 11.82 -12.56
CA THR A 35 -8.70 10.48 -12.07
C THR A 35 -9.01 10.50 -10.59
N PHE A 36 -8.23 11.24 -9.78
CA PHE A 36 -8.47 11.38 -8.35
C PHE A 36 -9.77 12.15 -8.06
N LEU A 37 -10.03 13.22 -8.79
CA LEU A 37 -11.28 13.97 -8.65
C LEU A 37 -12.50 13.08 -8.97
N LEU A 38 -12.47 12.33 -10.05
CA LEU A 38 -13.55 11.41 -10.43
C LEU A 38 -13.76 10.33 -9.35
N ILE A 39 -12.69 9.73 -8.85
CA ILE A 39 -12.75 8.75 -7.76
C ILE A 39 -13.35 9.41 -6.50
N LEU A 40 -12.87 10.59 -6.12
CA LEU A 40 -13.35 11.30 -4.94
C LEU A 40 -14.84 11.65 -5.03
N LEU A 41 -15.28 12.16 -6.18
CA LEU A 41 -16.69 12.45 -6.44
C LEU A 41 -17.52 11.17 -6.33
N TRP A 42 -17.06 10.06 -6.92
CA TRP A 42 -17.74 8.78 -6.83
C TRP A 42 -17.82 8.28 -5.38
N LEU A 43 -16.72 8.29 -4.63
CA LEU A 43 -16.69 7.86 -3.22
C LEU A 43 -17.62 8.72 -2.35
N ARG A 44 -17.61 10.03 -2.52
CA ARG A 44 -18.36 10.96 -1.65
C ARG A 44 -19.81 11.19 -2.08
N LEU A 45 -20.08 11.37 -3.37
CA LEU A 45 -21.40 11.73 -3.87
C LEU A 45 -22.22 10.49 -4.22
N VAL A 46 -21.64 9.52 -4.95
CA VAL A 46 -22.37 8.33 -5.38
C VAL A 46 -22.45 7.29 -4.26
N ARG A 47 -21.33 7.04 -3.56
CA ARG A 47 -21.28 6.09 -2.47
C ARG A 47 -21.67 6.71 -1.12
N GLY A 48 -21.53 8.01 -0.94
CA GLY A 48 -21.82 8.74 0.28
C GLY A 48 -20.84 8.45 1.43
N TYR A 49 -19.62 8.01 1.11
CA TYR A 49 -18.61 7.62 2.10
C TYR A 49 -18.12 8.81 2.91
N ARG A 50 -17.85 8.57 4.19
CA ARG A 50 -17.37 9.59 5.13
C ARG A 50 -16.23 9.03 5.97
N ILE A 51 -15.29 9.90 6.33
CA ILE A 51 -14.22 9.62 7.30
C ILE A 51 -14.33 10.71 8.38
N PRO A 52 -14.98 10.43 9.51
CA PRO A 52 -15.30 11.47 10.51
C PRO A 52 -14.11 12.25 11.04
N LYS A 53 -12.97 11.59 11.27
CA LYS A 53 -11.74 12.20 11.81
C LYS A 53 -10.65 12.37 10.75
N LEU A 54 -11.03 12.65 9.49
CA LEU A 54 -10.10 12.73 8.36
C LEU A 54 -8.99 13.77 8.55
N ALA A 55 -9.32 14.95 9.08
CA ALA A 55 -8.32 15.99 9.30
C ALA A 55 -7.28 15.58 10.36
N GLN A 56 -7.74 14.98 11.46
CA GLN A 56 -6.87 14.48 12.52
C GLN A 56 -5.97 13.34 12.03
N PHE A 57 -6.54 12.39 11.27
CA PHE A 57 -5.78 11.29 10.67
C PHE A 57 -4.69 11.84 9.73
N ARG A 58 -5.02 12.77 8.85
CA ARG A 58 -4.07 13.38 7.91
C ARG A 58 -2.96 14.13 8.60
N GLU A 59 -3.29 14.88 9.65
CA GLU A 59 -2.31 15.65 10.40
C GLU A 59 -1.34 14.72 11.14
N GLY A 60 -1.84 13.68 11.81
CA GLY A 60 -0.99 12.68 12.46
C GLY A 60 -0.10 11.96 11.45
N LEU A 61 -0.68 11.51 10.33
CA LEU A 61 0.07 10.85 9.26
C LEU A 61 1.14 11.78 8.65
N ARG A 62 0.81 13.05 8.42
CA ARG A 62 1.76 14.04 7.90
C ARG A 62 2.97 14.18 8.82
N ARG A 63 2.75 14.37 10.13
CA ARG A 63 3.84 14.48 11.12
C ARG A 63 4.73 13.25 11.12
N THR A 64 4.12 12.06 11.05
CA THR A 64 4.87 10.80 10.99
C THR A 64 5.66 10.67 9.68
N LEU A 65 5.08 11.04 8.54
CA LEU A 65 5.79 10.98 7.26
C LEU A 65 6.88 12.05 7.13
N ASP A 66 6.72 13.20 7.77
CA ASP A 66 7.73 14.27 7.80
C ASP A 66 8.93 13.90 8.71
N SER A 67 8.77 12.93 9.63
CA SER A 67 9.85 12.46 10.52
C SER A 67 10.69 11.31 9.93
N ILE A 68 10.32 10.77 8.78
CA ILE A 68 11.02 9.65 8.12
C ILE A 68 11.62 10.08 6.80
N SER A 69 12.73 9.44 6.43
CA SER A 69 13.39 9.61 5.14
C SER A 69 13.36 8.29 4.34
N GLY A 70 13.69 8.36 3.04
CA GLY A 70 13.77 7.17 2.20
C GLY A 70 12.43 6.70 1.61
N PRO A 71 12.41 5.50 0.99
CA PRO A 71 11.22 4.91 0.43
C PRO A 71 10.24 4.43 1.50
N LEU A 72 8.95 4.34 1.13
CA LEU A 72 7.88 3.96 2.03
C LEU A 72 7.13 2.72 1.51
N LEU A 73 6.96 1.73 2.36
CA LEU A 73 6.09 0.58 2.16
C LEU A 73 4.84 0.74 3.03
N ILE A 74 3.68 0.84 2.40
CA ILE A 74 2.39 0.91 3.08
C ILE A 74 1.78 -0.49 3.12
N CYS A 75 1.45 -0.97 4.30
CA CYS A 75 0.89 -2.28 4.58
C CYS A 75 -0.49 -2.15 5.23
N PRO A 76 -1.57 -1.98 4.47
CA PRO A 76 -2.91 -1.92 5.03
C PRO A 76 -3.52 -3.31 5.20
N ASN A 77 -4.53 -3.44 6.10
CA ASN A 77 -5.43 -4.59 6.11
C ASN A 77 -6.35 -4.56 4.88
N HIS A 78 -6.95 -5.72 4.53
CA HIS A 78 -7.71 -5.87 3.28
C HIS A 78 -9.12 -6.44 3.52
N LEU A 79 -10.14 -5.62 3.36
CA LEU A 79 -11.54 -5.99 3.56
C LEU A 79 -12.39 -5.85 2.28
N THR A 80 -12.06 -4.90 1.38
CA THR A 80 -12.85 -4.62 0.17
C THR A 80 -11.99 -4.48 -1.07
N MET A 81 -12.60 -4.53 -2.26
CA MET A 81 -11.88 -4.33 -3.52
C MET A 81 -11.35 -2.91 -3.72
N ILE A 82 -11.90 -1.95 -3.00
CA ILE A 82 -11.60 -0.53 -3.19
C ILE A 82 -10.84 0.10 -2.02
N ASP A 83 -10.30 -0.72 -1.12
CA ASP A 83 -9.56 -0.22 0.06
C ASP A 83 -8.42 0.71 -0.34
N SER A 84 -7.68 0.40 -1.42
CA SER A 84 -6.62 1.27 -1.92
C SER A 84 -7.12 2.66 -2.34
N LEU A 85 -8.31 2.75 -2.94
CA LEU A 85 -8.91 4.03 -3.34
C LEU A 85 -9.32 4.86 -2.12
N ILE A 86 -9.90 4.20 -1.12
CA ILE A 86 -10.29 4.84 0.15
C ILE A 86 -9.04 5.33 0.88
N LEU A 87 -7.98 4.52 0.91
CA LEU A 87 -6.71 4.87 1.55
C LEU A 87 -6.03 6.05 0.87
N ILE A 88 -5.94 6.07 -0.46
CA ILE A 88 -5.36 7.21 -1.19
C ILE A 88 -6.14 8.50 -0.89
N TRP A 89 -7.47 8.42 -0.86
CA TRP A 89 -8.31 9.55 -0.46
C TRP A 89 -8.05 9.96 1.00
N ALA A 90 -7.93 8.99 1.92
CA ALA A 90 -7.72 9.26 3.33
C ALA A 90 -6.36 9.88 3.63
N MET A 91 -5.30 9.39 3.00
CA MET A 91 -3.92 9.75 3.33
C MET A 91 -3.56 11.20 2.98
N HIS A 92 -4.11 11.72 1.87
CA HIS A 92 -3.68 13.00 1.35
C HIS A 92 -4.84 13.94 1.02
N ALA A 93 -4.58 15.25 1.12
CA ALA A 93 -5.44 16.24 0.49
C ALA A 93 -5.41 16.04 -1.03
N PRO A 94 -6.51 16.34 -1.76
CA PRO A 94 -6.65 16.02 -3.18
C PRO A 94 -5.52 16.51 -4.09
N TRP A 95 -4.90 17.64 -3.74
CA TRP A 95 -3.83 18.26 -4.53
C TRP A 95 -2.43 17.78 -4.17
N LYS A 96 -2.20 17.22 -2.94
CA LYS A 96 -0.85 16.84 -2.49
C LYS A 96 -0.18 15.78 -3.39
N PRO A 97 -0.85 14.72 -3.85
CA PRO A 97 -0.22 13.74 -4.75
C PRO A 97 0.17 14.32 -6.11
N PHE A 98 -0.45 15.42 -6.52
CA PHE A 98 -0.10 16.10 -7.77
C PHE A 98 1.29 16.77 -7.69
N PHE A 99 1.58 17.44 -6.58
CA PHE A 99 2.87 18.11 -6.37
C PHE A 99 3.95 17.18 -5.78
N ASN A 100 3.56 16.04 -5.23
CA ASN A 100 4.48 15.07 -4.66
C ASN A 100 4.21 13.66 -5.21
N PRO A 101 4.97 13.21 -6.23
CA PRO A 101 4.80 11.87 -6.81
C PRO A 101 4.92 10.71 -5.81
N ARG A 102 5.64 10.90 -4.70
CA ARG A 102 5.76 9.91 -3.62
C ARG A 102 4.46 9.71 -2.85
N ALA A 103 3.60 10.73 -2.79
CA ALA A 103 2.31 10.66 -2.12
C ALA A 103 1.29 9.78 -2.87
N PHE A 104 1.53 9.46 -4.14
CA PHE A 104 0.71 8.51 -4.90
C PHE A 104 1.42 7.15 -4.97
N PRO A 105 1.03 6.18 -4.12
CA PRO A 105 1.72 4.91 -4.02
C PRO A 105 1.52 4.02 -5.25
N TRP A 106 2.51 3.21 -5.56
CA TRP A 106 2.35 2.07 -6.44
C TRP A 106 1.52 1.00 -5.75
N ASN A 107 0.58 0.39 -6.48
CA ASN A 107 -0.28 -0.68 -5.98
C ASN A 107 0.12 -2.03 -6.57
N THR A 108 -0.20 -3.11 -5.87
CA THR A 108 0.20 -4.48 -6.25
C THR A 108 -1.02 -5.41 -6.41
N PRO A 109 -1.90 -5.15 -7.41
CA PRO A 109 -3.08 -5.98 -7.64
C PRO A 109 -2.70 -7.36 -8.18
N GLU A 110 -3.50 -8.38 -7.83
CA GLU A 110 -3.41 -9.70 -8.41
C GLU A 110 -3.73 -9.66 -9.90
N ARG A 111 -2.81 -10.18 -10.75
CA ARG A 111 -2.93 -10.13 -12.21
C ARG A 111 -4.22 -10.80 -12.72
N ARG A 112 -4.61 -11.94 -12.15
CA ARG A 112 -5.80 -12.68 -12.57
C ARG A 112 -7.09 -11.91 -12.36
N ASN A 113 -7.16 -11.05 -11.34
CA ASN A 113 -8.39 -10.33 -10.97
C ASN A 113 -8.52 -8.98 -11.66
N PHE A 114 -7.40 -8.30 -11.94
CA PHE A 114 -7.40 -6.88 -12.34
C PHE A 114 -6.90 -6.61 -13.75
N TYR A 115 -6.33 -7.61 -14.43
CA TYR A 115 -5.81 -7.42 -15.79
C TYR A 115 -6.67 -8.11 -16.86
N GLN A 116 -7.96 -8.29 -16.57
CA GLN A 116 -8.95 -8.81 -17.52
C GLN A 116 -9.64 -7.64 -18.22
N GLY A 117 -9.51 -7.60 -19.56
CA GLY A 117 -10.09 -6.53 -20.36
C GLY A 117 -9.27 -5.23 -20.41
N LEU A 118 -9.54 -4.43 -21.44
CA LEU A 118 -8.77 -3.21 -21.74
C LEU A 118 -8.98 -2.11 -20.70
N LEU A 119 -10.23 -1.89 -20.27
CA LEU A 119 -10.57 -0.82 -19.33
C LEU A 119 -9.89 -0.99 -17.97
N LEU A 120 -9.88 -2.22 -17.42
CA LEU A 120 -9.20 -2.52 -16.16
C LEU A 120 -7.67 -2.36 -16.30
N LYS A 121 -7.10 -2.74 -17.45
CA LYS A 121 -5.66 -2.52 -17.70
C LYS A 121 -5.31 -1.04 -17.72
N ILE A 122 -6.12 -0.21 -18.39
CA ILE A 122 -5.95 1.25 -18.40
C ILE A 122 -6.08 1.82 -16.99
N PHE A 123 -7.11 1.43 -16.24
CA PHE A 123 -7.31 1.85 -14.87
C PHE A 123 -6.12 1.47 -13.96
N CYS A 124 -5.66 0.22 -14.04
CA CYS A 124 -4.47 -0.23 -13.30
C CYS A 124 -3.22 0.52 -13.73
N TYR A 125 -3.05 0.79 -15.02
CA TYR A 125 -1.91 1.53 -15.53
C TYR A 125 -1.86 2.95 -14.96
N LEU A 126 -2.97 3.67 -15.02
CA LEU A 126 -3.10 5.01 -14.47
C LEU A 126 -3.10 5.04 -12.92
N GLY A 127 -3.51 3.94 -12.29
CA GLY A 127 -3.43 3.73 -10.85
C GLY A 127 -2.05 3.34 -10.33
N LYS A 128 -0.98 3.46 -11.14
CA LYS A 128 0.39 3.02 -10.78
C LYS A 128 0.39 1.56 -10.26
N CYS A 129 -0.25 0.65 -10.97
CA CYS A 129 -0.30 -0.75 -10.57
C CYS A 129 0.84 -1.56 -11.18
N ILE A 130 1.47 -2.40 -10.33
CA ILE A 130 2.40 -3.45 -10.75
C ILE A 130 1.71 -4.79 -10.46
N PRO A 131 1.36 -5.57 -11.50
CA PRO A 131 0.68 -6.84 -11.29
C PRO A 131 1.54 -7.84 -10.54
N VAL A 132 0.94 -8.52 -9.57
CA VAL A 132 1.51 -9.66 -8.87
C VAL A 132 0.87 -10.95 -9.39
N VAL A 133 1.68 -11.98 -9.60
CA VAL A 133 1.21 -13.33 -9.90
C VAL A 133 1.44 -14.17 -8.65
N ARG A 134 0.37 -14.44 -7.91
CA ARG A 134 0.44 -15.29 -6.71
C ARG A 134 0.69 -16.73 -7.13
N GLN A 135 1.60 -17.40 -6.40
CA GLN A 135 2.01 -18.77 -6.71
C GLN A 135 2.44 -18.96 -8.18
N GLY A 136 2.92 -17.88 -8.80
CA GLY A 136 3.44 -17.92 -10.16
C GLY A 136 4.86 -18.49 -10.23
N PRO A 137 5.37 -18.67 -11.47
CA PRO A 137 6.75 -19.09 -11.69
C PRO A 137 7.75 -18.17 -10.96
N GLN A 138 8.88 -18.74 -10.55
CA GLN A 138 9.92 -17.99 -9.83
C GLN A 138 10.41 -16.75 -10.60
N GLU A 139 10.43 -16.83 -11.94
CA GLU A 139 10.82 -15.73 -12.81
C GLU A 139 9.87 -14.52 -12.72
N GLU A 140 8.56 -14.75 -12.60
CA GLU A 140 7.58 -13.65 -12.40
C GLU A 140 7.80 -12.98 -11.03
N THR A 141 8.10 -13.76 -10.01
CA THR A 141 8.44 -13.24 -8.67
C THR A 141 9.72 -12.40 -8.72
N LYS A 142 10.76 -12.87 -9.40
CA LYS A 142 12.02 -12.11 -9.56
C LYS A 142 11.78 -10.80 -10.31
N LYS A 143 11.05 -10.82 -11.43
CA LYS A 143 10.69 -9.61 -12.18
C LYS A 143 9.92 -8.60 -11.32
N PHE A 144 8.96 -9.07 -10.52
CA PHE A 144 8.24 -8.23 -9.58
C PHE A 144 9.19 -7.59 -8.56
N LEU A 145 10.06 -8.37 -7.91
CA LEU A 145 11.04 -7.86 -6.95
C LEU A 145 12.00 -6.83 -7.58
N HIS A 146 12.47 -7.05 -8.81
CA HIS A 146 13.31 -6.07 -9.50
C HIS A 146 12.59 -4.75 -9.76
N ARG A 147 11.30 -4.80 -10.14
CA ARG A 147 10.48 -3.59 -10.33
C ARG A 147 10.28 -2.84 -9.01
N VAL A 148 9.97 -3.55 -7.93
CA VAL A 148 9.79 -2.96 -6.61
C VAL A 148 11.10 -2.34 -6.11
N ARG A 149 12.23 -3.06 -6.25
CA ARG A 149 13.54 -2.50 -5.92
C ARG A 149 13.81 -1.21 -6.70
N TYR A 150 13.50 -1.19 -8.00
CA TYR A 150 13.65 0.01 -8.82
C TYR A 150 12.81 1.17 -8.29
N ILE A 151 11.57 0.92 -7.86
CA ILE A 151 10.67 1.92 -7.26
C ILE A 151 11.26 2.47 -5.97
N PHE A 152 11.74 1.60 -5.09
CA PHE A 152 12.33 2.02 -3.81
C PHE A 152 13.63 2.78 -3.99
N THR A 153 14.51 2.39 -4.91
CA THR A 153 15.75 3.13 -5.22
C THR A 153 15.50 4.54 -5.78
N HIS A 154 14.28 4.80 -6.29
CA HIS A 154 13.84 6.14 -6.69
C HIS A 154 13.01 6.85 -5.60
N GLY A 155 13.08 6.38 -4.35
CA GLY A 155 12.43 6.98 -3.19
C GLY A 155 10.92 7.01 -3.29
N GLN A 156 10.28 6.12 -4.08
CA GLN A 156 8.84 6.10 -4.25
C GLN A 156 8.15 5.20 -3.21
N THR A 157 6.84 5.37 -3.09
CA THR A 157 5.99 4.62 -2.16
C THR A 157 5.35 3.43 -2.85
N LEU A 158 5.31 2.29 -2.17
CA LEU A 158 4.57 1.09 -2.57
C LEU A 158 3.47 0.78 -1.55
N MET A 159 2.32 0.33 -2.00
CA MET A 159 1.24 -0.22 -1.16
C MET A 159 1.03 -1.68 -1.50
N ILE A 160 1.07 -2.52 -0.46
CA ILE A 160 0.83 -3.96 -0.59
C ILE A 160 -0.01 -4.45 0.59
N PHE A 161 -1.01 -5.29 0.33
CA PHE A 161 -1.83 -5.89 1.36
C PHE A 161 -1.13 -7.16 1.90
N PRO A 162 -0.61 -7.13 3.15
CA PRO A 162 0.25 -8.20 3.66
C PRO A 162 -0.49 -9.52 3.89
N GLU A 163 -1.80 -9.48 4.10
CA GLU A 163 -2.64 -10.67 4.21
C GLU A 163 -2.67 -11.50 2.91
N GLY A 164 -2.32 -10.89 1.78
CA GLY A 164 -2.32 -11.54 0.48
C GLY A 164 -3.72 -11.80 -0.10
N THR A 165 -4.77 -11.84 0.71
CA THR A 165 -6.19 -11.98 0.30
C THR A 165 -7.04 -11.02 1.13
N ARG A 166 -8.29 -10.82 0.73
CA ARG A 166 -9.26 -10.13 1.59
C ARG A 166 -9.63 -11.05 2.77
N SER A 167 -9.63 -10.51 3.96
CA SER A 167 -10.05 -11.24 5.15
C SER A 167 -11.51 -11.73 4.99
N ARG A 168 -11.72 -13.02 5.15
CA ARG A 168 -13.07 -13.61 5.05
C ARG A 168 -13.91 -13.38 6.31
N THR A 169 -13.25 -13.26 7.43
CA THR A 169 -13.89 -13.08 8.77
C THR A 169 -14.14 -11.61 9.11
N GLY A 170 -13.67 -10.68 8.27
CA GLY A 170 -13.67 -9.26 8.59
C GLY A 170 -12.67 -8.87 9.68
N LYS A 171 -11.77 -9.76 10.07
CA LYS A 171 -10.68 -9.51 11.02
C LYS A 171 -9.34 -9.77 10.37
N VAL A 172 -8.29 -9.17 10.90
CA VAL A 172 -6.91 -9.46 10.47
C VAL A 172 -6.59 -10.93 10.75
N ASP A 173 -6.17 -11.67 9.72
CA ASP A 173 -5.78 -13.07 9.87
C ASP A 173 -4.34 -13.14 10.38
N THR A 174 -4.18 -13.52 11.65
CA THR A 174 -2.88 -13.64 12.31
C THR A 174 -2.23 -15.01 12.14
N GLU A 175 -2.96 -15.97 11.57
CA GLU A 175 -2.48 -17.36 11.41
C GLU A 175 -2.12 -17.68 9.95
N ASN A 176 -2.98 -17.24 9.01
CA ASN A 176 -2.89 -17.62 7.60
C ASN A 176 -2.50 -16.42 6.72
N PHE A 177 -1.31 -15.89 6.89
CA PHE A 177 -0.77 -14.80 6.07
C PHE A 177 0.47 -15.22 5.29
N THR A 178 0.84 -14.43 4.28
CA THR A 178 1.99 -14.73 3.42
C THR A 178 3.24 -13.97 3.85
N TYR A 179 4.41 -14.58 3.67
CA TYR A 179 5.70 -13.92 3.96
C TYR A 179 6.23 -13.08 2.78
N GLY A 180 5.39 -12.83 1.80
CA GLY A 180 5.79 -12.07 0.60
C GLY A 180 6.23 -10.65 0.90
N VAL A 181 5.52 -9.97 1.81
CA VAL A 181 5.88 -8.60 2.22
C VAL A 181 7.21 -8.56 2.96
N GLY A 182 7.47 -9.48 3.88
CA GLY A 182 8.73 -9.56 4.60
C GLY A 182 9.91 -9.90 3.68
N LYS A 183 9.71 -10.77 2.68
CA LYS A 183 10.72 -11.04 1.66
C LYS A 183 11.07 -9.78 0.86
N LEU A 184 10.09 -8.94 0.60
CA LEU A 184 10.27 -7.68 -0.12
C LEU A 184 11.13 -6.70 0.71
N VAL A 185 10.87 -6.63 2.03
CA VAL A 185 11.65 -5.81 2.96
C VAL A 185 13.08 -6.35 3.10
N ASP A 186 13.27 -7.66 3.28
CA ASP A 186 14.59 -8.30 3.34
C ASP A 186 15.43 -8.02 2.07
N GLU A 187 14.81 -8.06 0.88
CA GLU A 187 15.49 -7.69 -0.36
C GLU A 187 15.84 -6.20 -0.45
N ALA A 188 15.01 -5.32 0.11
CA ALA A 188 15.33 -3.89 0.19
C ALA A 188 16.50 -3.61 1.14
N GLN A 189 16.54 -4.28 2.30
CA GLN A 189 17.64 -4.20 3.26
C GLN A 189 18.96 -4.70 2.69
N LYS A 190 18.95 -5.83 1.97
CA LYS A 190 20.15 -6.33 1.25
C LYS A 190 20.67 -5.33 0.21
N ALA A 191 19.81 -4.44 -0.28
CA ALA A 191 20.16 -3.35 -1.18
C ALA A 191 20.57 -2.07 -0.44
N SER A 192 20.73 -2.12 0.89
CA SER A 192 21.06 -0.98 1.76
C SER A 192 20.06 0.19 1.59
N LEU A 193 18.78 -0.12 1.37
CA LEU A 193 17.72 0.87 1.31
C LEU A 193 17.12 1.07 2.70
N ASP A 194 17.09 2.32 3.14
CA ASP A 194 16.41 2.75 4.39
C ASP A 194 14.89 2.76 4.15
N LEU A 195 14.28 1.57 4.23
CA LEU A 195 12.88 1.35 3.94
C LEU A 195 12.01 1.53 5.19
N ASN A 196 11.09 2.46 5.13
CA ASN A 196 10.10 2.67 6.20
C ASN A 196 8.85 1.83 5.93
N ILE A 197 8.27 1.23 6.98
CA ILE A 197 7.06 0.43 6.91
C ILE A 197 5.95 1.12 7.69
N LEU A 198 4.83 1.40 7.02
CA LEU A 198 3.64 2.01 7.61
C LEU A 198 2.47 1.04 7.54
N CYS A 199 2.03 0.52 8.67
CA CYS A 199 0.79 -0.21 8.78
C CYS A 199 -0.39 0.76 8.91
N ILE A 200 -1.47 0.54 8.13
CA ILE A 200 -2.71 1.32 8.20
C ILE A 200 -3.88 0.37 8.38
N TYR A 201 -4.66 0.56 9.42
CA TYR A 201 -5.91 -0.15 9.62
C TYR A 201 -7.07 0.68 9.08
N LEU A 202 -7.84 0.09 8.16
CA LEU A 202 -9.02 0.68 7.55
C LEU A 202 -10.22 -0.23 7.78
N ARG A 203 -11.33 0.31 8.32
CA ARG A 203 -12.57 -0.44 8.50
C ARG A 203 -13.79 0.44 8.34
N GLY A 204 -14.80 -0.07 7.60
CA GLY A 204 -16.15 0.48 7.64
C GLY A 204 -16.81 0.16 8.98
N VAL A 205 -17.47 1.13 9.61
CA VAL A 205 -18.10 0.97 10.94
C VAL A 205 -19.20 -0.09 10.92
N SER A 206 -19.93 -0.21 9.80
CA SER A 206 -20.96 -1.23 9.61
C SER A 206 -20.46 -2.50 8.92
N GLN A 207 -19.15 -2.68 8.82
CA GLN A 207 -18.55 -3.79 8.07
C GLN A 207 -18.21 -4.96 8.99
N ASP A 208 -18.98 -6.03 8.90
CA ASP A 208 -18.80 -7.26 9.69
C ASP A 208 -17.92 -8.29 8.99
N GLN A 209 -17.95 -8.31 7.64
CA GLN A 209 -17.24 -9.28 6.79
C GLN A 209 -16.58 -8.58 5.62
N HIS A 210 -15.76 -9.32 4.85
CA HIS A 210 -15.29 -8.83 3.57
C HIS A 210 -16.47 -8.57 2.61
N SER A 211 -16.30 -7.57 1.75
CA SER A 211 -17.29 -7.28 0.72
C SER A 211 -16.61 -6.82 -0.56
N PHE A 212 -17.34 -6.84 -1.67
CA PHE A 212 -16.82 -6.25 -2.90
C PHE A 212 -16.72 -4.74 -2.77
N PHE A 213 -17.80 -4.11 -2.29
CA PHE A 213 -17.85 -2.69 -1.93
C PHE A 213 -18.41 -2.53 -0.52
N PRO A 214 -17.91 -1.56 0.27
CA PRO A 214 -18.57 -1.17 1.51
C PRO A 214 -20.02 -0.71 1.26
N ARG A 215 -20.86 -0.77 2.27
CA ARG A 215 -22.26 -0.28 2.17
C ARG A 215 -22.31 1.19 1.74
N LYS A 216 -23.38 1.62 1.07
CA LYS A 216 -23.58 3.05 0.79
C LYS A 216 -23.66 3.84 2.10
N LYS A 217 -23.16 5.09 2.08
CA LYS A 217 -23.09 6.00 3.23
C LYS A 217 -22.22 5.48 4.39
N GLU A 218 -21.30 4.53 4.11
CA GLU A 218 -20.39 3.97 5.10
C GLU A 218 -19.51 5.06 5.73
N LYS A 219 -19.26 4.92 7.03
CA LYS A 219 -18.27 5.71 7.78
C LYS A 219 -17.04 4.86 8.01
N PHE A 220 -15.86 5.42 7.78
CA PHE A 220 -14.61 4.67 7.95
C PHE A 220 -13.84 5.13 9.17
N PHE A 221 -13.34 4.15 9.90
CA PHE A 221 -12.29 4.30 10.88
C PHE A 221 -10.94 4.06 10.21
N LEU A 222 -9.94 4.88 10.58
CA LEU A 222 -8.55 4.70 10.18
C LEU A 222 -7.64 4.96 11.37
N ASP A 223 -6.60 4.14 11.49
CA ASP A 223 -5.48 4.34 12.39
C ASP A 223 -4.21 3.80 11.74
N PHE A 224 -3.04 4.20 12.20
CA PHE A 224 -1.78 3.79 11.62
C PHE A 224 -0.67 3.68 12.66
N LYS A 225 0.38 2.91 12.31
CA LYS A 225 1.59 2.76 13.13
C LYS A 225 2.78 2.45 12.22
N LEU A 226 3.94 3.06 12.50
CA LEU A 226 5.21 2.66 11.90
C LEU A 226 5.67 1.33 12.50
N VAL A 227 6.30 0.51 11.66
CA VAL A 227 6.92 -0.77 12.04
C VAL A 227 8.39 -0.69 11.70
N GLU A 228 9.24 -1.09 12.63
CA GLU A 228 10.67 -1.20 12.39
C GLU A 228 10.95 -2.31 11.38
N ALA A 229 11.74 -1.96 10.36
CA ALA A 229 12.15 -2.91 9.33
C ALA A 229 13.34 -3.77 9.76
N ASP A 230 14.13 -3.30 10.72
CA ASP A 230 15.37 -3.95 11.13
C ASP A 230 15.13 -5.28 11.83
N THR A 231 15.93 -6.28 11.43
CA THR A 231 15.95 -7.60 12.05
C THR A 231 17.38 -8.16 11.99
N PRO A 232 17.86 -8.81 13.07
CA PRO A 232 19.16 -9.49 13.06
C PRO A 232 19.14 -10.79 12.22
N LEU A 233 17.98 -11.19 11.74
CA LEU A 233 17.77 -12.39 10.95
C LEU A 233 18.04 -12.14 9.47
N SER A 234 18.16 -13.20 8.68
CA SER A 234 18.36 -13.12 7.23
C SER A 234 17.50 -14.12 6.47
N GLY A 235 17.22 -13.83 5.20
CA GLY A 235 16.52 -14.71 4.28
C GLY A 235 15.08 -15.00 4.74
N LEU A 236 14.67 -16.27 4.72
CA LEU A 236 13.30 -16.65 5.07
C LEU A 236 12.94 -16.36 6.53
N ARG A 237 13.90 -16.41 7.45
CA ARG A 237 13.67 -16.08 8.87
C ARG A 237 13.39 -14.59 9.04
N ALA A 238 14.16 -13.73 8.37
CA ALA A 238 13.91 -12.29 8.34
C ALA A 238 12.52 -11.98 7.72
N ALA A 239 12.23 -12.60 6.58
CA ALA A 239 10.96 -12.40 5.91
C ALA A 239 9.77 -12.81 6.80
N ARG A 240 9.88 -13.91 7.53
CA ARG A 240 8.84 -14.36 8.48
C ARG A 240 8.69 -13.38 9.64
N ASP A 241 9.80 -13.00 10.27
CA ASP A 241 9.81 -12.07 11.41
C ASP A 241 9.16 -10.73 11.06
N ILE A 242 9.58 -10.11 9.96
CA ILE A 242 9.03 -8.84 9.47
C ILE A 242 7.54 -8.97 9.13
N SER A 243 7.14 -10.02 8.41
CA SER A 243 5.72 -10.23 8.10
C SER A 243 4.89 -10.42 9.36
N THR A 244 5.40 -11.16 10.35
CA THR A 244 4.73 -11.35 11.64
C THR A 244 4.55 -10.02 12.37
N ARG A 245 5.58 -9.18 12.44
CA ARG A 245 5.48 -7.84 13.07
C ARG A 245 4.45 -6.95 12.37
N ILE A 246 4.40 -6.96 11.04
CA ILE A 246 3.41 -6.21 10.26
C ILE A 246 1.98 -6.67 10.61
N ILE A 247 1.73 -7.98 10.58
CA ILE A 247 0.40 -8.55 10.88
C ILE A 247 0.02 -8.32 12.34
N THR A 248 0.95 -8.51 13.28
CA THR A 248 0.72 -8.20 14.71
C THR A 248 0.34 -6.73 14.90
N THR A 249 1.05 -5.81 14.24
CA THR A 249 0.73 -4.38 14.31
C THR A 249 -0.67 -4.08 13.76
N LEU A 250 -1.07 -4.70 12.64
CA LEU A 250 -2.43 -4.55 12.12
C LEU A 250 -3.48 -5.10 13.09
N SER A 251 -3.20 -6.23 13.75
CA SER A 251 -4.08 -6.82 14.77
C SER A 251 -4.19 -5.93 16.03
N GLU A 252 -3.10 -5.28 16.44
CA GLU A 252 -3.12 -4.28 17.53
C GLU A 252 -4.00 -3.07 17.18
N LEU A 253 -3.88 -2.56 15.95
CA LEU A 253 -4.72 -1.45 15.46
C LEU A 253 -6.19 -1.86 15.37
N GLU A 254 -6.47 -3.11 14.97
CA GLU A 254 -7.80 -3.70 14.99
C GLU A 254 -8.37 -3.81 16.42
N ALA A 255 -7.59 -4.34 17.37
CA ALA A 255 -7.99 -4.43 18.78
C ALA A 255 -8.34 -3.04 19.35
N LYS A 256 -7.55 -2.02 18.99
CA LYS A 256 -7.82 -0.62 19.36
C LYS A 256 -9.13 -0.10 18.75
N TYR A 257 -9.49 -0.49 17.53
CA TYR A 257 -10.79 -0.18 16.95
C TYR A 257 -11.93 -0.79 17.76
N PHE A 258 -11.86 -2.09 18.05
CA PHE A 258 -12.92 -2.77 18.80
C PHE A 258 -13.04 -2.31 20.26
N SER A 259 -11.95 -1.96 20.93
CA SER A 259 -11.98 -1.37 22.26
C SER A 259 -12.65 0.01 22.30
N ARG A 260 -12.55 0.80 21.23
CA ARG A 260 -13.19 2.11 21.08
C ARG A 260 -14.68 2.04 20.73
N GLN A 261 -15.18 0.89 20.29
CA GLN A 261 -16.60 0.67 20.03
C GLN A 261 -17.42 0.42 21.32
N ASN A 262 -16.79 0.32 22.48
CA ASN A 262 -17.51 0.34 23.76
C ASN A 262 -18.29 1.69 23.89
N PRO A 263 -19.56 1.68 24.40
CA PRO A 263 -20.47 2.84 24.41
C PRO A 263 -19.94 4.11 25.06
N CYS A 264 -18.82 4.04 25.80
CA CYS A 264 -18.17 5.20 26.43
C CYS A 264 -17.51 6.18 25.43
N TRP A 265 -17.57 5.95 24.11
CA TRP A 265 -16.91 6.78 23.08
C TRP A 265 -17.87 7.38 22.02
N GLN A 266 -19.18 7.28 22.24
CA GLN A 266 -20.20 7.94 21.41
C GLN A 266 -20.38 9.39 21.82
#